data_78e9bbaeac033573e5ca32705c1628e7
#
_entry.id   78e9bbaeac033573e5ca32705c1628e7
#
_cell.length_a   1.000
_cell.length_b   1.000
_cell.length_c   1.000
_cell.angle_alpha   90.00
_cell.angle_beta   90.00
_cell.angle_gamma   90.00
#
_symmetry.space_group_name_H-M   'P 1'
#
loop_
_entity.id
_entity.type
_entity.pdbx_description
1 polymer ?
#
loop_
_entity_poly.entity_id
_entity_poly.type
_entity_poly.pdbx_seq_one_letter_code
_entity_poly.pdbx_strand_id
1 'polypeptide(L)'
;MTQIATRSGVDPEAIKHVVDRIVPIVARYQGVPIDETDCKLYAQSCRSLAQPYNPKGLHELEMRIRRECKFRPTPKEVEEWADEIAGRHIAASEAAARRVVTAPLAIEAHPEETERARERFRQKFRDLMAGTRMP
;
A
#
# COMPACT_ATOMS: atom_id res chain seq x y z
N MET A 1 -9.04 -0.87 -26.94
CA MET A 1 -8.86 -1.68 -25.75
C MET A 1 -8.32 -0.87 -24.58
N THR A 2 -7.24 -0.13 -24.82
CA THR A 2 -6.68 0.79 -23.80
C THR A 2 -7.69 1.81 -23.32
N GLN A 3 -8.55 2.30 -24.22
CA GLN A 3 -9.60 3.26 -23.88
C GLN A 3 -10.65 2.68 -22.94
N ILE A 4 -10.95 1.39 -23.06
CA ILE A 4 -11.92 0.72 -22.17
C ILE A 4 -11.33 0.62 -20.75
N ALA A 5 -10.07 0.25 -20.64
CA ALA A 5 -9.38 0.21 -19.36
C ALA A 5 -9.33 1.58 -18.70
N THR A 6 -9.08 2.63 -19.49
CA THR A 6 -9.05 4.01 -19.02
C THR A 6 -10.43 4.45 -18.52
N ARG A 7 -11.50 4.09 -19.25
CA ARG A 7 -12.87 4.41 -18.85
C ARG A 7 -13.28 3.75 -17.55
N SER A 8 -12.82 2.52 -17.31
CA SER A 8 -13.12 1.82 -16.08
C SER A 8 -12.26 2.28 -14.92
N GLY A 9 -11.28 3.15 -15.16
CA GLY A 9 -10.37 3.65 -14.14
C GLY A 9 -9.36 2.61 -13.68
N VAL A 10 -9.25 1.48 -14.37
CA VAL A 10 -8.31 0.43 -14.04
C VAL A 10 -7.03 0.62 -14.82
N ASP A 11 -5.90 0.61 -14.10
CA ASP A 11 -4.59 0.72 -14.68
C ASP A 11 -4.27 -0.50 -15.55
N PRO A 12 -3.80 -0.31 -16.81
CA PRO A 12 -3.39 -1.44 -17.65
C PRO A 12 -2.32 -2.32 -17.02
N GLU A 13 -1.42 -1.74 -16.23
CA GLU A 13 -0.41 -2.50 -15.51
C GLU A 13 -1.04 -3.41 -14.45
N ALA A 14 -2.11 -2.95 -13.80
CA ALA A 14 -2.83 -3.75 -12.83
C ALA A 14 -3.49 -4.95 -13.50
N ILE A 15 -4.12 -4.74 -14.66
CA ILE A 15 -4.74 -5.81 -15.44
C ILE A 15 -3.69 -6.84 -15.82
N LYS A 16 -2.55 -6.39 -16.31
CA LYS A 16 -1.43 -7.25 -16.68
C LYS A 16 -0.93 -8.06 -15.49
N HIS A 17 -0.77 -7.43 -14.34
CA HIS A 17 -0.34 -8.10 -13.12
C HIS A 17 -1.30 -9.23 -12.74
N VAL A 18 -2.59 -8.96 -12.75
CA VAL A 18 -3.61 -9.96 -12.40
C VAL A 18 -3.61 -11.11 -13.40
N VAL A 19 -3.63 -10.81 -14.69
CA VAL A 19 -3.70 -11.82 -15.74
C VAL A 19 -2.41 -12.66 -15.80
N ASP A 20 -1.27 -12.03 -15.68
CA ASP A 20 0.02 -12.71 -15.83
C ASP A 20 0.49 -13.43 -14.57
N ARG A 21 0.02 -13.03 -13.40
CA ARG A 21 0.52 -13.54 -12.11
C ARG A 21 -0.54 -14.19 -11.24
N ILE A 22 -1.69 -13.56 -11.06
CA ILE A 22 -2.74 -14.07 -10.17
C ILE A 22 -3.50 -15.22 -10.84
N VAL A 23 -3.99 -15.01 -12.05
CA VAL A 23 -4.76 -16.02 -12.79
C VAL A 23 -3.99 -17.32 -12.97
N PRO A 24 -2.69 -17.31 -13.37
CA PRO A 24 -1.93 -18.55 -13.49
C PRO A 24 -1.79 -19.33 -12.19
N ILE A 25 -1.71 -18.66 -11.05
CA ILE A 25 -1.65 -19.32 -9.75
C ILE A 25 -2.93 -20.12 -9.51
N VAL A 26 -4.07 -19.47 -9.73
CA VAL A 26 -5.39 -20.11 -9.59
C VAL A 26 -5.56 -21.24 -10.59
N ALA A 27 -5.08 -21.06 -11.80
CA ALA A 27 -5.19 -22.07 -12.86
C ALA A 27 -4.37 -23.33 -12.59
N ARG A 28 -3.35 -23.25 -11.75
CA ARG A 28 -2.51 -24.41 -11.41
C ARG A 28 -3.18 -25.43 -10.50
N TYR A 29 -4.22 -25.03 -9.82
CA TYR A 29 -4.95 -25.95 -8.94
C TYR A 29 -5.66 -27.00 -9.76
N GLN A 30 -5.68 -28.23 -9.24
CA GLN A 30 -6.38 -29.33 -9.88
C GLN A 30 -7.88 -29.08 -9.89
N GLY A 31 -8.54 -29.54 -10.94
CA GLY A 31 -9.97 -29.40 -11.10
C GLY A 31 -10.33 -29.03 -12.52
N VAL A 32 -11.50 -28.44 -12.68
CA VAL A 32 -11.98 -27.99 -13.98
C VAL A 32 -11.07 -26.85 -14.48
N PRO A 33 -10.61 -26.91 -15.75
CA PRO A 33 -9.80 -25.80 -16.30
C PRO A 33 -10.56 -24.49 -16.23
N ILE A 34 -9.82 -23.39 -15.99
CA ILE A 34 -10.43 -22.06 -15.97
C ILE A 34 -10.70 -21.62 -17.39
N ASP A 35 -11.93 -21.20 -17.65
CA ASP A 35 -12.33 -20.62 -18.92
C ASP A 35 -12.18 -19.09 -18.89
N GLU A 36 -12.55 -18.44 -19.97
CA GLU A 36 -12.46 -16.99 -20.07
C GLU A 36 -13.36 -16.28 -19.05
N THR A 37 -14.54 -16.85 -18.79
CA THR A 37 -15.48 -16.31 -17.80
C THR A 37 -14.86 -16.35 -16.41
N ASP A 38 -14.25 -17.47 -16.04
CA ASP A 38 -13.56 -17.62 -14.76
C ASP A 38 -12.41 -16.62 -14.63
N CYS A 39 -11.63 -16.43 -15.68
CA CYS A 39 -10.56 -15.45 -15.72
C CYS A 39 -11.07 -14.05 -15.42
N LYS A 40 -12.20 -13.67 -16.01
CA LYS A 40 -12.83 -12.37 -15.77
C LYS A 40 -13.30 -12.24 -14.33
N LEU A 41 -13.88 -13.29 -13.77
CA LEU A 41 -14.35 -13.29 -12.37
C LEU A 41 -13.18 -13.12 -11.41
N TYR A 42 -12.08 -13.82 -11.61
CA TYR A 42 -10.90 -13.66 -10.78
C TYR A 42 -10.26 -12.29 -10.94
N ALA A 43 -10.26 -11.75 -12.14
CA ALA A 43 -9.77 -10.39 -12.37
C ALA A 43 -10.63 -9.36 -11.64
N GLN A 44 -11.94 -9.51 -11.67
CA GLN A 44 -12.87 -8.64 -10.95
C GLN A 44 -12.70 -8.78 -9.43
N SER A 45 -12.39 -9.97 -8.96
CA SER A 45 -12.13 -10.22 -7.53
C SER A 45 -10.95 -9.41 -7.01
N CYS A 46 -10.00 -9.09 -7.88
CA CYS A 46 -8.83 -8.30 -7.52
C CYS A 46 -9.04 -6.79 -7.67
N ARG A 47 -10.26 -6.35 -7.93
CA ARG A 47 -10.56 -4.93 -8.23
C ARG A 47 -10.07 -3.98 -7.14
N SER A 48 -10.23 -4.34 -5.89
CA SER A 48 -9.79 -3.50 -4.76
C SER A 48 -8.30 -3.21 -4.78
N LEU A 49 -7.49 -4.11 -5.33
CA LEU A 49 -6.04 -3.96 -5.42
C LEU A 49 -5.60 -3.46 -6.80
N ALA A 50 -6.50 -3.47 -7.76
CA ALA A 50 -6.24 -2.98 -9.11
C ALA A 50 -6.65 -1.53 -9.30
N GLN A 51 -7.54 -1.02 -8.46
CA GLN A 51 -8.11 0.31 -8.59
C GLN A 51 -8.25 0.99 -7.21
N PRO A 52 -7.24 1.78 -6.78
CA PRO A 52 -6.00 2.09 -7.50
C PRO A 52 -5.03 0.89 -7.51
N TYR A 53 -4.12 0.90 -8.46
CA TYR A 53 -3.16 -0.18 -8.60
C TYR A 53 -2.25 -0.29 -7.38
N ASN A 54 -2.27 -1.45 -6.76
CA ASN A 54 -1.48 -1.74 -5.57
C ASN A 54 -0.65 -3.00 -5.82
N PRO A 55 0.55 -2.87 -6.41
CA PRO A 55 1.38 -4.04 -6.72
C PRO A 55 1.81 -4.82 -5.48
N LYS A 56 2.05 -4.15 -4.38
CA LYS A 56 2.41 -4.81 -3.11
C LYS A 56 1.25 -5.64 -2.59
N GLY A 57 0.03 -5.09 -2.66
CA GLY A 57 -1.17 -5.80 -2.25
C GLY A 57 -1.46 -7.01 -3.11
N LEU A 58 -1.28 -6.88 -4.42
CA LEU A 58 -1.44 -8.00 -5.35
C LEU A 58 -0.41 -9.09 -5.08
N HIS A 59 0.82 -8.72 -4.80
CA HIS A 59 1.86 -9.68 -4.42
C HIS A 59 1.51 -10.40 -3.12
N GLU A 60 1.01 -9.67 -2.14
CA GLU A 60 0.54 -10.23 -0.87
C GLU A 60 -0.58 -11.24 -1.10
N LEU A 61 -1.52 -10.92 -1.99
CA LEU A 61 -2.61 -11.80 -2.38
C LEU A 61 -2.07 -13.09 -3.04
N GLU A 62 -1.08 -12.97 -3.93
CA GLU A 62 -0.42 -14.13 -4.53
C GLU A 62 0.14 -15.06 -3.46
N MET A 63 0.88 -14.50 -2.53
CA MET A 63 1.51 -15.28 -1.46
C MET A 63 0.48 -15.91 -0.54
N ARG A 64 -0.61 -15.22 -0.27
CA ARG A 64 -1.70 -15.74 0.55
C ARG A 64 -2.38 -16.92 -0.11
N ILE A 65 -2.67 -16.83 -1.40
CA ILE A 65 -3.25 -17.94 -2.16
C ILE A 65 -2.32 -19.16 -2.10
N ARG A 66 -1.04 -18.97 -2.38
CA ARG A 66 -0.07 -20.06 -2.36
C ARG A 66 0.09 -20.70 -0.99
N ARG A 67 0.00 -19.92 0.05
CA ARG A 67 0.25 -20.38 1.43
C ARG A 67 -0.96 -21.04 2.05
N GLU A 68 -2.15 -20.46 1.87
CA GLU A 68 -3.35 -20.88 2.58
C GLU A 68 -4.28 -21.80 1.79
N CYS A 69 -4.19 -21.77 0.46
CA CYS A 69 -5.12 -22.52 -0.38
C CYS A 69 -4.57 -23.90 -0.71
N LYS A 70 -5.24 -24.91 -0.19
CA LYS A 70 -5.04 -26.30 -0.54
C LYS A 70 -5.79 -26.65 -1.83
N PHE A 71 -6.95 -26.01 -2.01
CA PHE A 71 -7.79 -26.14 -3.20
C PHE A 71 -7.93 -24.78 -3.85
N ARG A 72 -8.37 -24.80 -5.11
CA ARG A 72 -8.56 -23.54 -5.85
C ARG A 72 -9.52 -22.63 -5.08
N PRO A 73 -9.11 -21.39 -4.75
CA PRO A 73 -10.00 -20.45 -4.11
C PRO A 73 -11.10 -20.01 -5.07
N THR A 74 -12.28 -19.74 -4.54
CA THR A 74 -13.35 -19.18 -5.33
C THR A 74 -13.09 -17.70 -5.60
N PRO A 75 -13.68 -17.12 -6.66
CA PRO A 75 -13.57 -15.67 -6.87
C PRO A 75 -14.00 -14.84 -5.65
N LYS A 76 -15.02 -15.31 -4.92
CA LYS A 76 -15.50 -14.65 -3.72
C LYS A 76 -14.45 -14.63 -2.61
N GLU A 77 -13.78 -15.75 -2.40
CA GLU A 77 -12.69 -15.83 -1.42
C GLU A 77 -11.54 -14.89 -1.77
N VAL A 78 -11.16 -14.86 -3.04
CA VAL A 78 -10.12 -13.96 -3.55
C VAL A 78 -10.54 -12.50 -3.33
N GLU A 79 -11.80 -12.17 -3.60
CA GLU A 79 -12.33 -10.83 -3.40
C GLU A 79 -12.26 -10.42 -1.93
N GLU A 80 -12.66 -11.31 -1.02
CA GLU A 80 -12.60 -11.03 0.42
C GLU A 80 -11.17 -10.75 0.88
N TRP A 81 -10.21 -11.55 0.41
CA TRP A 81 -8.80 -11.33 0.74
C TRP A 81 -8.25 -10.06 0.12
N ALA A 82 -8.62 -9.78 -1.14
CA ALA A 82 -8.20 -8.56 -1.81
C ALA A 82 -8.73 -7.32 -1.07
N ASP A 83 -9.99 -7.34 -0.67
CA ASP A 83 -10.61 -6.25 0.08
C ASP A 83 -9.94 -6.07 1.46
N GLU A 84 -9.63 -7.15 2.12
CA GLU A 84 -8.94 -7.12 3.41
C GLU A 84 -7.54 -6.51 3.28
N ILE A 85 -6.78 -6.96 2.29
CA ILE A 85 -5.43 -6.45 2.03
C ILE A 85 -5.48 -4.98 1.64
N ALA A 86 -6.38 -4.60 0.75
CA ALA A 86 -6.57 -3.21 0.34
C ALA A 86 -6.92 -2.32 1.54
N GLY A 87 -7.82 -2.79 2.39
CA GLY A 87 -8.21 -2.05 3.60
C GLY A 87 -7.05 -1.83 4.55
N ARG A 88 -6.22 -2.86 4.76
CA ARG A 88 -5.03 -2.72 5.61
C ARG A 88 -4.03 -1.72 5.04
N HIS A 89 -3.79 -1.77 3.74
CA HIS A 89 -2.85 -0.86 3.08
C HIS A 89 -3.36 0.58 3.12
N ILE A 90 -4.65 0.80 2.92
CA ILE A 90 -5.26 2.13 3.02
C ILE A 90 -5.12 2.65 4.45
N ALA A 91 -5.43 1.84 5.45
CA ALA A 91 -5.32 2.22 6.85
C ALA A 91 -3.87 2.55 7.23
N ALA A 92 -2.92 1.76 6.77
CA ALA A 92 -1.49 2.01 7.00
C ALA A 92 -1.04 3.31 6.33
N SER A 93 -1.49 3.57 5.09
CA SER A 93 -1.20 4.80 4.37
C SER A 93 -1.76 6.02 5.08
N GLU A 94 -3.00 5.92 5.56
CA GLU A 94 -3.63 7.01 6.32
C GLU A 94 -2.91 7.28 7.62
N ALA A 95 -2.51 6.23 8.33
CA ALA A 95 -1.76 6.36 9.57
C ALA A 95 -0.39 7.02 9.32
N ALA A 96 0.30 6.61 8.26
CA ALA A 96 1.58 7.20 7.88
C ALA A 96 1.40 8.67 7.48
N ALA A 97 0.36 8.99 6.72
CA ALA A 97 0.04 10.35 6.32
C ALA A 97 -0.26 11.22 7.54
N ARG A 98 -1.00 10.70 8.51
CA ARG A 98 -1.28 11.43 9.76
C ARG A 98 -0.01 11.71 10.54
N ARG A 99 0.92 10.77 10.62
CA ARG A 99 2.21 10.98 11.30
C ARG A 99 3.02 12.06 10.61
N VAL A 100 3.09 12.02 9.28
CA VAL A 100 3.82 13.00 8.49
C VAL A 100 3.18 14.38 8.62
N VAL A 101 1.86 14.45 8.58
CA VAL A 101 1.12 15.72 8.69
C VAL A 101 1.16 16.25 10.11
N THR A 102 0.96 15.41 11.12
CA THR A 102 0.88 15.83 12.51
C THR A 102 2.22 16.33 13.03
N ALA A 103 3.31 15.62 12.79
CA ALA A 103 4.63 16.02 13.25
C ALA A 103 5.14 17.29 12.56
N PRO A 104 5.12 17.40 11.22
CA PRO A 104 5.51 18.64 10.54
C PRO A 104 4.60 19.82 10.89
N LEU A 105 3.30 19.59 11.01
CA LEU A 105 2.37 20.65 11.37
C LEU A 105 2.66 21.23 12.77
N ALA A 106 2.99 20.37 13.71
CA ALA A 106 3.35 20.82 15.04
C ALA A 106 4.62 21.68 15.01
N ILE A 107 5.55 21.37 14.11
CA ILE A 107 6.77 22.13 13.92
C ILE A 107 6.51 23.37 13.05
N GLU A 108 5.79 23.20 11.96
CA GLU A 108 5.52 24.27 10.99
C GLU A 108 4.50 25.29 11.49
N ALA A 109 3.57 24.88 12.34
CA ALA A 109 2.60 25.79 12.93
C ALA A 109 3.26 26.90 13.74
N HIS A 110 4.50 26.65 14.23
CA HIS A 110 5.25 27.61 15.03
C HIS A 110 6.69 27.69 14.55
N PRO A 111 6.94 28.08 13.28
CA PRO A 111 8.29 28.13 12.74
C PRO A 111 9.19 29.08 13.52
N GLU A 112 8.65 30.20 13.97
CA GLU A 112 9.39 31.17 14.77
C GLU A 112 9.78 30.60 16.11
N GLU A 113 8.88 29.89 16.77
CA GLU A 113 9.19 29.22 18.03
C GLU A 113 10.24 28.15 17.87
N THR A 114 10.18 27.40 16.78
CA THR A 114 11.18 26.37 16.46
C THR A 114 12.55 27.01 16.26
N GLU A 115 12.61 28.12 15.53
CA GLU A 115 13.82 28.89 15.32
C GLU A 115 14.37 29.42 16.64
N ARG A 116 13.51 30.01 17.46
CA ARG A 116 13.87 30.50 18.79
C ARG A 116 14.35 29.39 19.71
N ALA A 117 13.72 28.25 19.65
CA ALA A 117 14.13 27.08 20.43
C ALA A 117 15.52 26.60 20.01
N ARG A 118 15.79 26.57 18.72
CA ARG A 118 17.12 26.23 18.20
C ARG A 118 18.16 27.23 18.60
N GLU A 119 17.83 28.51 18.52
CA GLU A 119 18.72 29.59 18.96
C GLU A 119 19.02 29.51 20.44
N ARG A 120 18.01 29.28 21.27
CA ARG A 120 18.18 29.10 22.70
C ARG A 120 19.06 27.90 23.02
N PHE A 121 18.88 26.81 22.29
CA PHE A 121 19.69 25.61 22.45
C PHE A 121 21.14 25.88 22.09
N ARG A 122 21.36 26.56 20.94
CA ARG A 122 22.72 26.96 20.52
C ARG A 122 23.38 27.87 21.52
N GLN A 123 22.61 28.82 22.05
CA GLN A 123 23.12 29.77 23.06
C GLN A 123 23.52 29.03 24.32
N LYS A 124 22.67 28.15 24.83
CA LYS A 124 22.97 27.33 25.99
C LYS A 124 24.20 26.45 25.76
N PHE A 125 24.31 25.89 24.59
CA PHE A 125 25.46 25.05 24.23
C PHE A 125 26.76 25.87 24.24
N ARG A 126 26.72 27.08 23.67
CA ARG A 126 27.86 27.99 23.67
C ARG A 126 28.22 28.41 25.09
N ASP A 127 27.25 28.76 25.91
CA ASP A 127 27.46 29.15 27.29
C ASP A 127 28.08 28.03 28.11
N LEU A 128 27.61 26.80 27.86
CA LEU A 128 28.11 25.62 28.51
C LEU A 128 29.59 25.38 28.13
N MET A 129 29.89 25.50 26.85
CA MET A 129 31.26 25.36 26.37
C MET A 129 32.15 26.48 26.85
N ALA A 130 31.63 27.70 26.89
CA ALA A 130 32.35 28.85 27.44
C ALA A 130 32.59 28.69 28.94
N GLY A 131 31.57 28.23 29.69
CA GLY A 131 31.70 27.93 31.11
C GLY A 131 32.73 26.85 31.40
N THR A 132 32.85 25.87 30.49
CA THR A 132 33.86 24.83 30.60
C THR A 132 35.26 25.37 30.39
N ARG A 133 35.39 26.38 29.55
CA ARG A 133 36.67 27.04 29.27
C ARG A 133 37.10 28.01 30.35
N MET A 134 36.17 28.49 31.13
CA MET A 134 36.45 29.38 32.23
C MET A 134 36.52 28.60 33.53
N PRO A 135 37.70 28.33 34.01
CA PRO A 135 37.88 27.63 35.27
C PRO A 135 37.42 28.46 36.45
#